data_92b442c39341d5164031f9c7fd1f6ade
#
_entry.id   92b442c39341d5164031f9c7fd1f6ade
#
_cell.length_a   1.000
_cell.length_b   1.000
_cell.length_c   1.000
_cell.angle_alpha   90.00
_cell.angle_beta   90.00
_cell.angle_gamma   90.00
#
_symmetry.space_group_name_H-M   'P 1'
#
loop_
_entity.id
_entity.type
_entity.pdbx_description
1 polymer ?
#
loop_
_entity_poly.entity_id
_entity_poly.type
_entity_poly.pdbx_seq_one_letter_code
_entity_poly.pdbx_strand_id
1 'polypeptide(L)'
;MRKDSIMTLLAMGAGALLMAPTPSPAEEEAAPAASSVQFGISAEMRERVHNSYIFVFDDRMPQSTIAAEAERMVSAAGGRMEHVYTQAVYGFAARMAPRVAARLAEDPRISYYEPDGVAFISDRVEKAGGVTAQAQTASWGVTRVNGPRDGTNLGKYAFVIDTGVDLDHPDLNVATSLSRSFVTGLSSPDDQNGHGTHVAGIIAAKNNAIGSLGVAAGATVVAVRVLNASGSGTFSDIIAGVDYVAQVGLPGEVANMSLGGPANTTLDNAVKNAAAQGIFFTLAAGNESQHAANVSPARAGGSNIYTISAMDSQDRFASFSNFGNPPVDCADPGVSIFSLYKNGGTATLSGTSMAAPHAAGIMLLTGGVAYNGGLVSGDPDGNPDPICVLN
;
A
#
# COMPACT_ATOMS: atom_id res chain seq x y z
N MET A 1 -63.68 -59.83 16.72
CA MET A 1 -64.55 -60.18 17.86
C MET A 1 -64.47 -59.08 18.88
N ARG A 2 -65.65 -58.46 19.08
CA ARG A 2 -66.19 -57.78 20.30
C ARG A 2 -65.26 -56.70 20.92
N LYS A 3 -65.65 -55.40 20.89
CA LYS A 3 -66.66 -54.74 21.75
C LYS A 3 -66.14 -54.69 23.22
N ASP A 4 -66.08 -53.54 23.92
CA ASP A 4 -67.16 -52.60 24.20
C ASP A 4 -66.59 -51.28 24.78
N SER A 5 -67.34 -50.26 24.50
CA SER A 5 -67.38 -48.92 25.11
C SER A 5 -67.61 -49.00 26.66
N ILE A 6 -67.20 -47.95 27.36
CA ILE A 6 -68.05 -47.27 28.39
C ILE A 6 -67.58 -45.84 28.59
N MET A 7 -68.51 -44.95 28.49
CA MET A 7 -68.55 -43.51 28.72
C MET A 7 -68.87 -43.26 30.22
N THR A 8 -68.29 -42.23 30.86
CA THR A 8 -68.87 -41.53 32.00
C THR A 8 -68.02 -40.29 32.31
N LEU A 9 -68.43 -39.15 32.08
CA LEU A 9 -69.19 -38.04 32.65
C LEU A 9 -68.41 -37.22 33.73
N LEU A 10 -68.26 -35.93 33.38
CA LEU A 10 -68.13 -34.65 34.10
C LEU A 10 -67.72 -34.60 35.58
N ALA A 11 -66.73 -33.73 35.86
CA ALA A 11 -66.84 -32.74 36.91
C ALA A 11 -65.97 -31.50 36.60
N MET A 12 -66.64 -30.32 36.62
CA MET A 12 -66.04 -28.99 36.47
C MET A 12 -65.22 -28.66 37.73
N GLY A 13 -63.97 -28.23 37.56
CA GLY A 13 -63.17 -27.59 38.59
C GLY A 13 -62.45 -26.39 38.00
N ALA A 14 -62.95 -25.19 38.29
CA ALA A 14 -62.29 -23.93 37.89
C ALA A 14 -61.04 -23.76 38.73
N GLY A 15 -59.85 -23.97 38.10
CA GLY A 15 -58.55 -23.64 38.65
C GLY A 15 -57.94 -22.49 37.88
N ALA A 16 -57.80 -21.34 38.53
CA ALA A 16 -57.12 -20.18 37.98
C ALA A 16 -55.65 -20.52 37.72
N LEU A 17 -55.28 -20.58 36.45
CA LEU A 17 -53.92 -20.74 36.02
C LEU A 17 -53.22 -19.36 36.10
N LEU A 18 -52.40 -19.17 37.11
CA LEU A 18 -51.45 -18.07 37.16
C LEU A 18 -50.46 -18.23 35.98
N MET A 19 -50.61 -17.43 34.96
CA MET A 19 -49.60 -17.31 33.91
C MET A 19 -48.36 -16.63 34.50
N ALA A 20 -47.25 -17.32 34.55
CA ALA A 20 -45.93 -16.72 34.75
C ALA A 20 -45.62 -15.80 33.58
N PRO A 21 -44.96 -14.64 33.79
CA PRO A 21 -44.58 -13.77 32.68
C PRO A 21 -43.54 -14.49 31.82
N THR A 22 -43.79 -14.52 30.52
CA THR A 22 -42.80 -14.91 29.52
C THR A 22 -41.59 -13.98 29.62
N PRO A 23 -40.35 -14.47 29.63
CA PRO A 23 -39.18 -13.60 29.55
C PRO A 23 -39.22 -12.84 28.24
N SER A 24 -39.10 -11.52 28.34
CA SER A 24 -38.81 -10.62 27.19
C SER A 24 -37.58 -11.15 26.47
N PRO A 25 -37.55 -11.15 25.10
CA PRO A 25 -36.32 -11.44 24.39
C PRO A 25 -35.28 -10.41 24.86
N ALA A 26 -34.17 -10.91 25.40
CA ALA A 26 -33.00 -10.08 25.64
C ALA A 26 -32.68 -9.34 24.36
N GLU A 27 -32.58 -8.03 24.43
CA GLU A 27 -31.98 -7.22 23.38
C GLU A 27 -30.58 -7.80 23.17
N GLU A 28 -30.42 -8.50 22.06
CA GLU A 28 -29.13 -8.88 21.53
C GLU A 28 -28.46 -7.56 21.15
N GLU A 29 -27.58 -7.08 22.04
CA GLU A 29 -26.74 -5.91 21.80
C GLU A 29 -25.94 -6.21 20.54
N ALA A 30 -26.43 -5.71 19.40
CA ALA A 30 -25.76 -5.82 18.13
C ALA A 30 -24.36 -5.24 18.30
N ALA A 31 -23.37 -6.10 18.16
CA ALA A 31 -21.98 -5.66 18.07
C ALA A 31 -21.93 -4.46 17.12
N PRO A 32 -21.19 -3.39 17.47
CA PRO A 32 -21.13 -2.21 16.62
C PRO A 32 -20.66 -2.69 15.24
N ALA A 33 -21.52 -2.49 14.24
CA ALA A 33 -21.19 -2.74 12.86
C ALA A 33 -19.83 -2.05 12.61
N ALA A 34 -18.85 -2.84 12.17
CA ALA A 34 -17.57 -2.29 11.74
C ALA A 34 -17.90 -1.14 10.79
N SER A 35 -17.66 0.09 11.22
CA SER A 35 -17.83 1.25 10.37
C SER A 35 -16.87 1.02 9.21
N SER A 36 -17.41 0.68 8.04
CA SER A 36 -16.70 0.81 6.79
C SER A 36 -16.26 2.28 6.74
N VAL A 37 -15.00 2.52 7.05
CA VAL A 37 -14.38 3.83 6.82
C VAL A 37 -14.34 3.98 5.32
N GLN A 38 -15.41 4.49 4.76
CA GLN A 38 -15.45 4.99 3.42
C GLN A 38 -14.55 6.23 3.46
N PHE A 39 -13.25 6.07 3.15
CA PHE A 39 -12.33 7.18 2.96
C PHE A 39 -12.88 8.02 1.82
N GLY A 40 -13.63 9.04 2.16
CA GLY A 40 -14.18 9.97 1.18
C GLY A 40 -13.00 10.71 0.55
N ILE A 41 -12.80 10.50 -0.76
CA ILE A 41 -11.85 11.29 -1.56
C ILE A 41 -12.09 12.78 -1.25
N SER A 42 -11.05 13.51 -0.84
CA SER A 42 -11.16 14.93 -0.51
C SER A 42 -11.66 15.76 -1.71
N ALA A 43 -12.24 16.92 -1.45
CA ALA A 43 -12.68 17.81 -2.53
C ALA A 43 -11.51 18.18 -3.46
N GLU A 44 -10.32 18.40 -2.89
CA GLU A 44 -9.08 18.65 -3.65
C GLU A 44 -8.76 17.48 -4.59
N MET A 45 -8.76 16.26 -4.09
CA MET A 45 -8.43 15.08 -4.91
C MET A 45 -9.49 14.80 -5.97
N ARG A 46 -10.78 15.02 -5.67
CA ARG A 46 -11.83 14.95 -6.68
C ARG A 46 -11.62 15.94 -7.83
N GLU A 47 -11.21 17.17 -7.49
CA GLU A 47 -10.89 18.18 -8.51
C GLU A 47 -9.64 17.80 -9.30
N ARG A 48 -8.65 17.19 -8.65
CA ARG A 48 -7.41 16.74 -9.30
C ARG A 48 -7.64 15.65 -10.32
N VAL A 49 -8.54 14.69 -10.09
CA VAL A 49 -8.87 13.63 -11.05
C VAL A 49 -10.00 14.02 -12.01
N HIS A 50 -10.69 15.14 -11.77
CA HIS A 50 -11.76 15.59 -12.63
C HIS A 50 -11.25 15.90 -14.03
N ASN A 51 -11.76 15.21 -15.04
CA ASN A 51 -11.33 15.32 -16.44
C ASN A 51 -9.83 15.02 -16.67
N SER A 52 -9.19 14.28 -15.76
CA SER A 52 -7.84 13.75 -15.92
C SER A 52 -7.89 12.31 -16.45
N TYR A 53 -7.04 12.03 -17.44
CA TYR A 53 -6.99 10.73 -18.12
C TYR A 53 -5.55 10.30 -18.33
N ILE A 54 -5.32 9.01 -18.25
CA ILE A 54 -4.04 8.36 -18.58
C ILE A 54 -4.19 7.68 -19.93
N PHE A 55 -3.31 8.01 -20.86
CA PHE A 55 -3.25 7.45 -22.21
C PHE A 55 -1.99 6.61 -22.36
N VAL A 56 -2.13 5.41 -22.88
CA VAL A 56 -1.01 4.51 -23.11
C VAL A 56 -0.85 4.29 -24.61
N PHE A 57 0.35 4.53 -25.09
CA PHE A 57 0.70 4.29 -26.49
C PHE A 57 0.82 2.81 -26.80
N ASP A 58 0.72 2.48 -28.08
CA ASP A 58 1.06 1.15 -28.61
C ASP A 58 2.56 0.88 -28.43
N ASP A 59 2.94 -0.33 -28.03
CA ASP A 59 4.31 -0.74 -27.72
C ASP A 59 5.27 -0.61 -28.93
N ARG A 60 4.73 -0.45 -30.13
CA ARG A 60 5.50 -0.22 -31.36
C ARG A 60 6.03 1.22 -31.49
N MET A 61 5.56 2.12 -30.64
CA MET A 61 6.06 3.50 -30.64
C MET A 61 7.53 3.55 -30.18
N PRO A 62 8.42 4.21 -30.93
CA PRO A 62 9.80 4.39 -30.48
C PRO A 62 9.85 5.24 -29.21
N GLN A 63 10.52 4.77 -28.15
CA GLN A 63 10.67 5.47 -26.89
C GLN A 63 11.10 6.92 -27.05
N SER A 64 12.04 7.19 -27.96
CA SER A 64 12.58 8.54 -28.22
C SER A 64 11.55 9.54 -28.76
N THR A 65 10.39 9.08 -29.23
CA THR A 65 9.34 9.94 -29.81
C THR A 65 8.19 10.20 -28.85
N ILE A 66 8.09 9.44 -27.75
CA ILE A 66 6.96 9.46 -26.82
C ILE A 66 6.64 10.86 -26.31
N ALA A 67 7.63 11.56 -25.76
CA ALA A 67 7.43 12.90 -25.19
C ALA A 67 6.92 13.91 -26.22
N ALA A 68 7.55 13.95 -27.39
CA ALA A 68 7.17 14.89 -28.46
C ALA A 68 5.76 14.60 -29.01
N GLU A 69 5.41 13.29 -29.17
CA GLU A 69 4.09 12.91 -29.64
C GLU A 69 2.99 13.18 -28.59
N ALA A 70 3.24 12.91 -27.31
CA ALA A 70 2.33 13.25 -26.23
C ALA A 70 2.02 14.76 -26.21
N GLU A 71 3.06 15.60 -26.22
CA GLU A 71 2.89 17.06 -26.25
C GLU A 71 2.10 17.53 -27.47
N ARG A 72 2.44 17.02 -28.66
CA ARG A 72 1.75 17.34 -29.90
C ARG A 72 0.26 16.97 -29.84
N MET A 73 -0.05 15.77 -29.35
CA MET A 73 -1.42 15.27 -29.27
C MET A 73 -2.25 16.06 -28.26
N VAL A 74 -1.72 16.30 -27.05
CA VAL A 74 -2.40 17.05 -26.00
C VAL A 74 -2.62 18.50 -26.41
N SER A 75 -1.61 19.14 -27.00
CA SER A 75 -1.73 20.52 -27.51
C SER A 75 -2.77 20.63 -28.62
N ALA A 76 -2.76 19.73 -29.60
CA ALA A 76 -3.76 19.70 -30.68
C ALA A 76 -5.19 19.43 -30.16
N ALA A 77 -5.32 18.69 -29.07
CA ALA A 77 -6.58 18.44 -28.40
C ALA A 77 -7.06 19.61 -27.50
N GLY A 78 -6.23 20.64 -27.28
CA GLY A 78 -6.51 21.74 -26.35
C GLY A 78 -6.53 21.27 -24.89
N GLY A 79 -5.83 20.18 -24.57
CA GLY A 79 -5.65 19.66 -23.22
C GLY A 79 -4.50 20.30 -22.47
N ARG A 80 -4.35 19.92 -21.20
CA ARG A 80 -3.20 20.27 -20.36
C ARG A 80 -2.43 19.01 -19.99
N MET A 81 -1.15 18.94 -20.36
CA MET A 81 -0.25 17.87 -19.97
C MET A 81 -0.03 17.88 -18.44
N GLU A 82 -0.06 16.71 -17.83
CA GLU A 82 0.28 16.52 -16.41
C GLU A 82 1.57 15.71 -16.28
N HIS A 83 1.67 14.55 -16.91
CA HIS A 83 2.87 13.71 -16.92
C HIS A 83 3.12 13.09 -18.30
N VAL A 84 4.38 12.79 -18.59
CA VAL A 84 4.80 11.94 -19.69
C VAL A 84 5.60 10.77 -19.13
N TYR A 85 5.29 9.57 -19.56
CA TYR A 85 5.92 8.32 -19.12
C TYR A 85 6.72 7.71 -20.27
N THR A 86 7.96 7.32 -20.02
CA THR A 86 8.87 6.88 -21.09
C THR A 86 9.68 5.64 -20.75
N GLN A 87 9.52 5.08 -19.58
CA GLN A 87 10.31 3.95 -19.09
C GLN A 87 9.46 2.73 -18.70
N ALA A 88 8.63 2.90 -17.68
CA ALA A 88 7.77 1.83 -17.16
C ALA A 88 6.55 1.59 -18.05
N VAL A 89 5.98 2.66 -18.58
CA VAL A 89 4.94 2.63 -19.62
C VAL A 89 5.23 3.71 -20.65
N TYR A 90 4.76 3.54 -21.88
CA TYR A 90 4.84 4.57 -22.90
C TYR A 90 3.52 5.29 -22.97
N GLY A 91 3.47 6.53 -22.51
CA GLY A 91 2.19 7.23 -22.41
C GLY A 91 2.27 8.59 -21.78
N PHE A 92 1.11 9.10 -21.40
CA PHE A 92 1.01 10.40 -20.74
C PHE A 92 -0.27 10.51 -19.92
N ALA A 93 -0.27 11.42 -18.95
CA ALA A 93 -1.48 11.87 -18.29
C ALA A 93 -1.81 13.30 -18.72
N ALA A 94 -3.07 13.57 -19.02
CA ALA A 94 -3.51 14.88 -19.42
C ALA A 94 -4.95 15.18 -18.99
N ARG A 95 -5.22 16.45 -18.75
CA ARG A 95 -6.55 16.95 -18.41
C ARG A 95 -7.22 17.54 -19.63
N MET A 96 -8.43 17.07 -19.94
CA MET A 96 -9.24 17.53 -21.06
C MET A 96 -10.71 17.15 -20.90
N ALA A 97 -11.61 17.77 -21.66
CA ALA A 97 -13.03 17.41 -21.64
C ALA A 97 -13.25 15.92 -22.02
N PRO A 98 -14.22 15.20 -21.43
CA PRO A 98 -14.43 13.75 -21.67
C PRO A 98 -14.60 13.39 -23.16
N ARG A 99 -15.32 14.20 -23.93
CA ARG A 99 -15.50 13.97 -25.37
C ARG A 99 -14.19 14.13 -26.16
N VAL A 100 -13.28 15.00 -25.70
CA VAL A 100 -11.98 15.19 -26.32
C VAL A 100 -11.09 14.00 -26.02
N ALA A 101 -11.09 13.53 -24.76
CA ALA A 101 -10.34 12.32 -24.35
C ALA A 101 -10.79 11.09 -25.17
N ALA A 102 -12.09 10.86 -25.29
CA ALA A 102 -12.61 9.74 -26.06
C ALA A 102 -12.19 9.80 -27.53
N ARG A 103 -12.24 10.99 -28.15
CA ARG A 103 -11.78 11.18 -29.55
C ARG A 103 -10.27 11.03 -29.69
N LEU A 104 -9.49 11.48 -28.71
CA LEU A 104 -8.02 11.30 -28.72
C LEU A 104 -7.66 9.81 -28.63
N ALA A 105 -8.43 9.04 -27.89
CA ALA A 105 -8.24 7.59 -27.77
C ALA A 105 -8.53 6.79 -29.08
N GLU A 106 -9.20 7.41 -30.06
CA GLU A 106 -9.39 6.81 -31.40
C GLU A 106 -8.14 6.88 -32.28
N ASP A 107 -7.10 7.62 -31.87
CA ASP A 107 -5.83 7.64 -32.57
C ASP A 107 -5.17 6.25 -32.56
N PRO A 108 -4.77 5.69 -33.72
CA PRO A 108 -4.24 4.34 -33.81
C PRO A 108 -2.92 4.10 -33.05
N ARG A 109 -2.30 5.16 -32.56
CA ARG A 109 -1.09 5.09 -31.72
C ARG A 109 -1.43 4.91 -30.23
N ILE A 110 -2.68 5.14 -29.82
CA ILE A 110 -3.15 4.91 -28.46
C ILE A 110 -3.66 3.46 -28.36
N SER A 111 -3.05 2.67 -27.49
CA SER A 111 -3.45 1.31 -27.20
C SER A 111 -4.74 1.29 -26.36
N TYR A 112 -4.77 2.10 -25.31
CA TYR A 112 -5.94 2.30 -24.45
C TYR A 112 -5.80 3.60 -23.66
N TYR A 113 -6.90 4.02 -23.04
CA TYR A 113 -6.92 5.09 -22.05
C TYR A 113 -7.83 4.72 -20.89
N GLU A 114 -7.59 5.34 -19.75
CA GLU A 114 -8.45 5.19 -18.58
C GLU A 114 -8.59 6.52 -17.83
N PRO A 115 -9.69 6.75 -17.10
CA PRO A 115 -9.80 7.88 -16.20
C PRO A 115 -8.73 7.79 -15.11
N ASP A 116 -8.16 8.93 -14.73
CA ASP A 116 -7.29 9.00 -13.56
C ASP A 116 -8.09 8.74 -12.28
N GLY A 117 -7.44 8.23 -11.27
CA GLY A 117 -8.03 7.88 -10.00
C GLY A 117 -7.14 8.28 -8.82
N VAL A 118 -7.51 7.88 -7.63
CA VAL A 118 -6.83 8.23 -6.38
C VAL A 118 -6.41 6.98 -5.63
N ALA A 119 -5.14 6.97 -5.19
CA ALA A 119 -4.65 6.05 -4.17
C ALA A 119 -4.34 6.82 -2.88
N PHE A 120 -4.28 6.11 -1.79
CA PHE A 120 -4.09 6.66 -0.46
C PHE A 120 -3.41 5.66 0.48
N ILE A 121 -2.93 6.18 1.63
CA ILE A 121 -2.54 5.38 2.78
C ILE A 121 -3.77 5.19 3.69
N SER A 122 -3.96 4.01 4.24
CA SER A 122 -5.10 3.65 5.09
C SER A 122 -4.70 3.19 6.49
N ASP A 123 -3.51 3.57 6.95
CA ASP A 123 -2.94 3.11 8.20
C ASP A 123 -3.48 3.82 9.43
N ARG A 124 -3.36 3.16 10.58
CA ARG A 124 -3.71 3.74 11.88
C ARG A 124 -2.46 4.27 12.57
N VAL A 125 -2.44 5.58 12.85
CA VAL A 125 -1.46 6.19 13.75
C VAL A 125 -1.91 5.91 15.18
N GLU A 126 -1.18 5.04 15.89
CA GLU A 126 -1.50 4.70 17.28
C GLU A 126 -0.89 5.71 18.25
N LYS A 127 0.35 6.12 17.99
CA LYS A 127 1.07 7.09 18.81
C LYS A 127 2.12 7.81 17.98
N ALA A 128 2.05 9.14 17.96
CA ALA A 128 3.14 9.97 17.44
C ALA A 128 3.96 10.52 18.61
N GLY A 129 5.27 10.36 18.55
CA GLY A 129 6.23 10.93 19.51
C GLY A 129 6.81 12.23 18.98
N GLY A 130 7.09 13.18 19.86
CA GLY A 130 7.79 14.43 19.49
C GLY A 130 9.29 14.24 19.29
N VAL A 131 9.95 15.33 18.85
CA VAL A 131 11.41 15.47 18.58
C VAL A 131 12.26 15.36 19.85
N THR A 132 12.06 14.39 20.71
CA THR A 132 13.01 14.09 21.79
C THR A 132 13.92 12.96 21.32
N ALA A 133 15.22 13.16 21.42
CA ALA A 133 16.21 12.12 21.19
C ALA A 133 15.87 10.91 22.11
N GLN A 134 15.02 10.02 21.60
CA GLN A 134 14.74 8.77 22.30
C GLN A 134 15.93 7.85 22.11
N ALA A 135 16.28 7.12 23.17
CA ALA A 135 17.26 6.05 23.04
C ALA A 135 16.81 5.07 21.95
N GLN A 136 17.74 4.59 21.15
CA GLN A 136 17.45 3.67 20.06
C GLN A 136 16.61 2.48 20.53
N THR A 137 15.56 2.18 19.78
CA THR A 137 14.64 1.08 20.06
C THR A 137 14.45 0.24 18.79
N ALA A 138 14.81 -1.04 18.85
CA ALA A 138 14.41 -1.97 17.78
C ALA A 138 12.92 -2.25 17.87
N SER A 139 12.20 -2.08 16.75
CA SER A 139 10.83 -2.58 16.62
C SER A 139 10.82 -4.10 16.78
N TRP A 140 9.77 -4.65 17.39
CA TRP A 140 9.58 -6.11 17.44
C TRP A 140 9.58 -6.71 16.02
N GLY A 141 9.07 -5.98 15.04
CA GLY A 141 8.99 -6.41 13.66
C GLY A 141 10.36 -6.65 13.05
N VAL A 142 11.29 -5.71 13.23
CA VAL A 142 12.68 -5.86 12.75
C VAL A 142 13.35 -7.09 13.36
N THR A 143 13.12 -7.34 14.65
CA THR A 143 13.65 -8.54 15.32
C THR A 143 12.99 -9.82 14.81
N ARG A 144 11.68 -9.80 14.55
CA ARG A 144 10.90 -10.96 14.06
C ARG A 144 11.36 -11.45 12.69
N VAL A 145 11.79 -10.54 11.84
CA VAL A 145 12.32 -10.89 10.50
C VAL A 145 13.85 -11.16 10.50
N ASN A 146 14.43 -11.44 11.66
CA ASN A 146 15.87 -11.70 11.87
C ASN A 146 16.79 -10.49 11.56
N GLY A 147 16.24 -9.28 11.56
CA GLY A 147 17.00 -8.03 11.51
C GLY A 147 17.43 -7.53 12.92
N PRO A 148 18.14 -6.44 13.03
CA PRO A 148 18.76 -5.70 11.93
C PRO A 148 20.00 -6.40 11.37
N ARG A 149 20.34 -6.08 10.13
CA ARG A 149 21.65 -6.36 9.53
C ARG A 149 22.28 -5.05 9.04
N ASP A 150 23.59 -5.01 8.96
CA ASP A 150 24.30 -3.85 8.43
C ASP A 150 23.98 -3.63 6.95
N GLY A 151 23.34 -2.50 6.65
CA GLY A 151 22.98 -2.04 5.31
C GLY A 151 23.89 -0.94 4.79
N THR A 152 24.96 -0.59 5.52
CA THR A 152 25.90 0.44 5.06
C THR A 152 26.70 -0.06 3.85
N ASN A 153 27.02 0.84 2.93
CA ASN A 153 27.90 0.55 1.77
C ASN A 153 27.40 -0.58 0.84
N LEU A 154 26.12 -0.87 0.79
CA LEU A 154 25.56 -1.86 -0.13
C LEU A 154 25.76 -1.48 -1.62
N GLY A 155 25.96 -0.18 -1.91
CA GLY A 155 26.01 0.33 -3.28
C GLY A 155 24.66 0.23 -4.00
N LYS A 156 23.58 0.12 -3.25
CA LYS A 156 22.17 -0.02 -3.69
C LYS A 156 21.28 0.92 -2.91
N TYR A 157 20.16 1.29 -3.51
CA TYR A 157 19.16 2.15 -2.92
C TYR A 157 17.84 1.42 -2.63
N ALA A 158 17.13 1.90 -1.59
CA ALA A 158 15.73 1.60 -1.39
C ALA A 158 14.91 2.84 -1.79
N PHE A 159 14.12 2.73 -2.84
CA PHE A 159 13.19 3.77 -3.27
C PHE A 159 11.91 3.68 -2.43
N VAL A 160 11.54 4.78 -1.78
CA VAL A 160 10.30 4.89 -1.00
C VAL A 160 9.31 5.71 -1.82
N ILE A 161 8.38 5.01 -2.50
CA ILE A 161 7.32 5.62 -3.33
C ILE A 161 6.12 5.88 -2.41
N ASP A 162 6.03 7.12 -1.86
CA ASP A 162 5.17 7.42 -0.72
C ASP A 162 4.91 8.94 -0.56
N THR A 163 4.68 9.43 0.67
CA THR A 163 4.48 10.86 1.02
C THR A 163 5.76 11.71 1.00
N GLY A 164 6.88 11.12 0.63
CA GLY A 164 8.22 11.67 0.76
C GLY A 164 8.99 11.00 1.89
N VAL A 165 10.18 11.51 2.19
CA VAL A 165 10.98 11.15 3.36
C VAL A 165 11.49 12.44 3.98
N ASP A 166 11.57 12.52 5.30
CA ASP A 166 12.22 13.61 6.03
C ASP A 166 13.70 13.63 5.65
N LEU A 167 14.08 14.58 4.78
CA LEU A 167 15.35 14.58 4.07
C LEU A 167 16.57 14.83 4.96
N ASP A 168 16.37 15.45 6.11
CA ASP A 168 17.40 15.76 7.10
C ASP A 168 17.23 14.97 8.42
N HIS A 169 16.41 13.90 8.38
CA HIS A 169 16.22 13.04 9.54
C HIS A 169 17.55 12.48 10.04
N PRO A 170 17.96 12.73 11.32
CA PRO A 170 19.29 12.39 11.81
C PRO A 170 19.58 10.87 11.78
N ASP A 171 18.53 10.06 11.80
CA ASP A 171 18.60 8.60 11.84
C ASP A 171 18.43 7.93 10.46
N LEU A 172 18.47 8.68 9.35
CA LEU A 172 18.42 8.16 7.98
C LEU A 172 19.62 8.61 7.14
N ASN A 173 19.96 7.80 6.15
CA ASN A 173 20.80 8.18 5.03
C ASN A 173 19.91 8.38 3.81
N VAL A 174 19.67 9.63 3.41
CA VAL A 174 18.80 9.96 2.27
C VAL A 174 19.64 10.45 1.10
N ALA A 175 19.48 9.84 -0.07
CA ALA A 175 20.08 10.28 -1.33
C ALA A 175 19.28 11.45 -1.91
N THR A 176 19.45 12.64 -1.37
CA THR A 176 18.67 13.85 -1.73
C THR A 176 18.83 14.24 -3.19
N SER A 177 19.99 13.97 -3.81
CA SER A 177 20.22 14.24 -5.24
C SER A 177 19.36 13.38 -6.19
N LEU A 178 18.93 12.20 -5.75
CA LEU A 178 18.03 11.30 -6.46
C LEU A 178 16.57 11.46 -6.02
N SER A 179 16.34 12.08 -4.87
CA SER A 179 14.98 12.24 -4.34
C SER A 179 14.18 13.23 -5.16
N ARG A 180 12.91 12.89 -5.50
CA ARG A 180 12.02 13.68 -6.37
C ARG A 180 10.59 13.68 -5.86
N SER A 181 9.84 14.73 -6.22
CA SER A 181 8.39 14.79 -6.06
C SER A 181 7.71 14.78 -7.43
N PHE A 182 6.66 13.96 -7.53
CA PHE A 182 5.78 13.85 -8.69
C PHE A 182 4.37 14.38 -8.40
N VAL A 183 4.13 14.80 -7.16
CA VAL A 183 2.84 15.42 -6.80
C VAL A 183 2.71 16.75 -7.52
N THR A 184 1.74 16.84 -8.41
CA THR A 184 1.48 18.07 -9.18
C THR A 184 1.37 19.30 -8.27
N GLY A 185 2.21 20.31 -8.52
CA GLY A 185 2.27 21.54 -7.73
C GLY A 185 3.15 21.49 -6.48
N LEU A 186 3.78 20.35 -6.17
CA LEU A 186 4.72 20.20 -5.05
C LEU A 186 6.07 19.70 -5.56
N SER A 187 7.10 20.52 -5.46
CA SER A 187 8.44 20.19 -5.97
C SER A 187 9.35 19.51 -4.96
N SER A 188 9.06 19.65 -3.65
CA SER A 188 9.90 19.06 -2.61
C SER A 188 9.53 17.60 -2.34
N PRO A 189 10.51 16.68 -2.32
CA PRO A 189 10.30 15.30 -1.89
C PRO A 189 10.30 15.12 -0.37
N ASP A 190 10.41 16.21 0.38
CA ASP A 190 10.39 16.23 1.84
C ASP A 190 9.01 15.84 2.39
N ASP A 191 9.00 15.04 3.47
CA ASP A 191 7.79 14.41 4.00
C ASP A 191 6.98 15.37 4.88
N GLN A 192 5.82 15.77 4.40
CA GLN A 192 4.87 16.61 5.15
C GLN A 192 3.80 15.81 5.92
N ASN A 193 3.73 14.49 5.70
CA ASN A 193 2.79 13.58 6.36
C ASN A 193 3.44 12.83 7.53
N GLY A 194 4.55 12.14 7.27
CA GLY A 194 5.30 11.30 8.20
C GLY A 194 5.27 9.81 7.85
N HIS A 195 4.35 9.38 6.99
CA HIS A 195 4.20 7.97 6.65
C HIS A 195 5.39 7.43 5.85
N GLY A 196 5.85 8.12 4.80
CA GLY A 196 7.01 7.68 4.04
C GLY A 196 8.32 7.68 4.86
N THR A 197 8.46 8.59 5.82
CA THR A 197 9.58 8.57 6.78
C THR A 197 9.50 7.35 7.70
N HIS A 198 8.29 6.96 8.12
CA HIS A 198 8.08 5.76 8.92
C HIS A 198 8.48 4.49 8.16
N VAL A 199 8.03 4.38 6.92
CA VAL A 199 8.40 3.32 5.98
C VAL A 199 9.91 3.26 5.77
N ALA A 200 10.56 4.41 5.48
CA ALA A 200 12.01 4.51 5.33
C ALA A 200 12.77 4.03 6.57
N GLY A 201 12.25 4.35 7.77
CA GLY A 201 12.81 3.92 9.04
C GLY A 201 12.78 2.40 9.24
N ILE A 202 11.69 1.73 8.86
CA ILE A 202 11.58 0.26 8.91
C ILE A 202 12.63 -0.38 8.00
N ILE A 203 12.84 0.18 6.81
CA ILE A 203 13.84 -0.33 5.86
C ILE A 203 15.25 -0.10 6.41
N ALA A 204 15.58 1.15 6.84
CA ALA A 204 16.96 1.63 6.82
C ALA A 204 17.39 2.51 8.02
N ALA A 205 16.57 2.67 9.07
CA ALA A 205 17.03 3.44 10.25
C ALA A 205 18.41 2.97 10.73
N LYS A 206 19.29 3.92 11.03
CA LYS A 206 20.70 3.66 11.35
C LYS A 206 20.84 2.85 12.63
N ASN A 207 21.91 2.08 12.74
CA ASN A 207 22.35 1.51 14.01
C ASN A 207 23.22 2.54 14.75
N ASN A 208 22.65 3.29 15.68
CA ASN A 208 23.28 4.36 16.44
C ASN A 208 22.69 4.45 17.86
N ALA A 209 22.65 5.62 18.49
CA ALA A 209 22.15 5.78 19.86
C ALA A 209 20.73 6.36 19.96
N ILE A 210 20.08 6.67 18.83
CA ILE A 210 18.81 7.39 18.80
C ILE A 210 17.77 6.69 17.91
N GLY A 211 16.48 7.01 18.07
CA GLY A 211 15.40 6.68 17.17
C GLY A 211 15.09 5.20 17.08
N SER A 212 15.12 4.66 15.86
CA SER A 212 14.72 3.29 15.54
C SER A 212 15.87 2.47 14.95
N LEU A 213 15.58 1.24 14.57
CA LEU A 213 16.48 0.35 13.80
C LEU A 213 15.73 -0.17 12.58
N GLY A 214 16.36 -0.05 11.41
CA GLY A 214 15.86 -0.63 10.18
C GLY A 214 16.32 -2.08 9.98
N VAL A 215 15.62 -2.84 9.14
CA VAL A 215 16.02 -4.21 8.75
C VAL A 215 17.41 -4.20 8.09
N ALA A 216 17.62 -3.30 7.13
CA ALA A 216 18.90 -2.99 6.49
C ALA A 216 19.50 -1.72 7.10
N ALA A 217 19.91 -1.79 8.38
CA ALA A 217 20.30 -0.65 9.18
C ALA A 217 21.40 0.19 8.51
N GLY A 218 21.13 1.48 8.29
CA GLY A 218 22.06 2.42 7.68
C GLY A 218 22.14 2.34 6.15
N ALA A 219 21.27 1.57 5.49
CA ALA A 219 21.13 1.61 4.02
C ALA A 219 20.69 3.00 3.56
N THR A 220 20.93 3.30 2.28
CA THR A 220 20.54 4.58 1.69
C THR A 220 19.15 4.50 1.06
N VAL A 221 18.27 5.43 1.41
CA VAL A 221 16.93 5.55 0.85
C VAL A 221 16.82 6.71 -0.15
N VAL A 222 15.92 6.59 -1.10
CA VAL A 222 15.55 7.64 -2.07
C VAL A 222 14.08 7.97 -1.88
N ALA A 223 13.75 9.22 -1.62
CA ALA A 223 12.38 9.69 -1.54
C ALA A 223 11.79 9.88 -2.94
N VAL A 224 10.76 9.11 -3.27
CA VAL A 224 9.94 9.26 -4.48
C VAL A 224 8.54 9.67 -4.02
N ARG A 225 8.35 10.98 -3.88
CA ARG A 225 7.11 11.51 -3.36
C ARG A 225 6.02 11.52 -4.42
N VAL A 226 4.96 10.75 -4.17
CA VAL A 226 3.78 10.63 -5.03
C VAL A 226 2.47 10.95 -4.30
N LEU A 227 2.53 11.09 -2.97
CA LEU A 227 1.39 11.42 -2.12
C LEU A 227 1.57 12.79 -1.47
N ASN A 228 0.45 13.51 -1.30
CA ASN A 228 0.41 14.81 -0.64
C ASN A 228 0.48 14.70 0.90
N ALA A 229 0.38 15.84 1.60
CA ALA A 229 0.45 15.90 3.05
C ALA A 229 -0.70 15.15 3.75
N SER A 230 -1.81 14.91 3.08
CA SER A 230 -2.92 14.09 3.61
C SER A 230 -2.80 12.59 3.26
N GLY A 231 -1.71 12.16 2.64
CA GLY A 231 -1.48 10.76 2.30
C GLY A 231 -2.28 10.29 1.09
N SER A 232 -2.64 11.18 0.17
CA SER A 232 -3.38 10.85 -1.05
C SER A 232 -2.63 11.32 -2.28
N GLY A 233 -2.69 10.56 -3.39
CA GLY A 233 -2.12 10.90 -4.68
C GLY A 233 -2.96 10.40 -5.84
N THR A 234 -2.76 10.97 -7.03
CA THR A 234 -3.40 10.48 -8.25
C THR A 234 -2.63 9.28 -8.81
N PHE A 235 -3.30 8.39 -9.52
CA PHE A 235 -2.58 7.30 -10.20
C PHE A 235 -1.57 7.85 -11.20
N SER A 236 -1.86 8.98 -11.84
CA SER A 236 -0.94 9.64 -12.76
C SER A 236 0.37 10.08 -12.07
N ASP A 237 0.30 10.66 -10.85
CA ASP A 237 1.48 11.01 -10.05
C ASP A 237 2.27 9.75 -9.63
N ILE A 238 1.56 8.68 -9.23
CA ILE A 238 2.18 7.43 -8.78
C ILE A 238 2.89 6.72 -9.94
N ILE A 239 2.26 6.64 -11.11
CA ILE A 239 2.87 6.07 -12.33
C ILE A 239 4.12 6.85 -12.70
N ALA A 240 4.11 8.20 -12.58
CA ALA A 240 5.30 9.01 -12.82
C ALA A 240 6.44 8.69 -11.85
N GLY A 241 6.12 8.39 -10.58
CA GLY A 241 7.10 7.91 -9.61
C GLY A 241 7.68 6.55 -9.97
N VAL A 242 6.85 5.61 -10.41
CA VAL A 242 7.30 4.28 -10.89
C VAL A 242 8.13 4.39 -12.17
N ASP A 243 7.72 5.26 -13.11
CA ASP A 243 8.47 5.53 -14.35
C ASP A 243 9.86 6.12 -14.06
N TYR A 244 9.96 7.00 -13.06
CA TYR A 244 11.24 7.53 -12.58
C TYR A 244 12.11 6.44 -11.96
N VAL A 245 11.55 5.55 -11.11
CA VAL A 245 12.30 4.43 -10.56
C VAL A 245 12.82 3.52 -11.68
N ALA A 246 12.01 3.23 -12.69
CA ALA A 246 12.43 2.49 -13.87
C ALA A 246 13.55 3.20 -14.67
N GLN A 247 13.60 4.54 -14.62
CA GLN A 247 14.63 5.33 -15.29
C GLN A 247 15.99 5.29 -14.59
N VAL A 248 16.00 5.35 -13.26
CA VAL A 248 17.24 5.57 -12.47
C VAL A 248 17.65 4.37 -11.65
N GLY A 249 16.76 3.44 -11.37
CA GLY A 249 17.01 2.25 -10.57
C GLY A 249 17.87 1.21 -11.30
N LEU A 250 18.59 0.44 -10.54
CA LEU A 250 19.48 -0.63 -11.02
C LEU A 250 18.98 -2.01 -10.58
N PRO A 251 19.31 -3.07 -11.33
CA PRO A 251 18.98 -4.44 -10.92
C PRO A 251 19.48 -4.76 -9.51
N GLY A 252 18.59 -5.34 -8.69
CA GLY A 252 18.86 -5.68 -7.29
C GLY A 252 18.62 -4.55 -6.29
N GLU A 253 18.18 -3.37 -6.73
CA GLU A 253 17.62 -2.35 -5.87
C GLU A 253 16.14 -2.62 -5.56
N VAL A 254 15.58 -1.91 -4.58
CA VAL A 254 14.22 -2.16 -4.08
C VAL A 254 13.37 -0.89 -4.18
N ALA A 255 12.13 -1.02 -4.62
CA ALA A 255 11.10 0.01 -4.55
C ALA A 255 9.96 -0.48 -3.64
N ASN A 256 9.67 0.27 -2.58
CA ASN A 256 8.55 -0.02 -1.69
C ASN A 256 7.37 0.90 -2.00
N MET A 257 6.18 0.31 -2.11
CA MET A 257 4.92 1.01 -2.33
C MET A 257 3.93 0.66 -1.21
N SER A 258 3.94 1.47 -0.17
CA SER A 258 3.04 1.36 0.98
C SER A 258 1.78 2.21 0.78
N LEU A 259 1.08 1.97 -0.32
CA LEU A 259 -0.11 2.70 -0.77
C LEU A 259 -1.02 1.79 -1.59
N GLY A 260 -2.29 2.16 -1.72
CA GLY A 260 -3.22 1.41 -2.54
C GLY A 260 -4.47 2.21 -2.93
N GLY A 261 -5.17 1.71 -3.94
CA GLY A 261 -6.41 2.29 -4.43
C GLY A 261 -7.22 1.27 -5.22
N PRO A 262 -8.35 1.68 -5.82
CA PRO A 262 -9.11 0.83 -6.72
C PRO A 262 -8.23 0.26 -7.84
N ALA A 263 -8.66 -0.86 -8.41
CA ALA A 263 -7.94 -1.50 -9.52
C ALA A 263 -7.64 -0.52 -10.67
N ASN A 264 -6.35 -0.39 -11.04
CA ASN A 264 -5.86 0.45 -12.13
C ASN A 264 -4.84 -0.31 -12.98
N THR A 265 -5.17 -0.52 -14.24
CA THR A 265 -4.37 -1.38 -15.13
C THR A 265 -3.03 -0.75 -15.51
N THR A 266 -2.99 0.56 -15.70
CA THR A 266 -1.75 1.25 -16.09
C THR A 266 -0.73 1.24 -14.95
N LEU A 267 -1.17 1.45 -13.70
CA LEU A 267 -0.29 1.34 -12.54
C LEU A 267 0.28 -0.08 -12.39
N ASP A 268 -0.58 -1.11 -12.53
CA ASP A 268 -0.12 -2.50 -12.44
C ASP A 268 0.91 -2.82 -13.53
N ASN A 269 0.69 -2.35 -14.76
CA ASN A 269 1.63 -2.54 -15.86
C ASN A 269 2.93 -1.76 -15.66
N ALA A 270 2.86 -0.55 -15.12
CA ALA A 270 4.05 0.24 -14.79
C ALA A 270 4.94 -0.50 -13.77
N VAL A 271 4.35 -1.04 -12.70
CA VAL A 271 5.08 -1.83 -11.70
C VAL A 271 5.71 -3.09 -12.35
N LYS A 272 4.95 -3.84 -13.16
CA LYS A 272 5.46 -5.04 -13.86
C LYS A 272 6.63 -4.73 -14.77
N ASN A 273 6.54 -3.66 -15.54
CA ASN A 273 7.59 -3.29 -16.50
C ASN A 273 8.84 -2.75 -15.80
N ALA A 274 8.69 -1.99 -14.70
CA ALA A 274 9.81 -1.57 -13.88
C ALA A 274 10.48 -2.77 -13.19
N ALA A 275 9.71 -3.71 -12.65
CA ALA A 275 10.22 -4.92 -12.03
C ALA A 275 10.95 -5.84 -13.03
N ALA A 276 10.52 -5.88 -14.29
CA ALA A 276 11.19 -6.62 -15.36
C ALA A 276 12.62 -6.13 -15.65
N GLN A 277 12.98 -4.92 -15.21
CA GLN A 277 14.35 -4.40 -15.29
C GLN A 277 15.27 -4.91 -14.17
N GLY A 278 14.74 -5.78 -13.28
CA GLY A 278 15.49 -6.38 -12.18
C GLY A 278 15.40 -5.61 -10.86
N ILE A 279 14.53 -4.61 -10.76
CA ILE A 279 14.22 -3.89 -9.53
C ILE A 279 13.16 -4.68 -8.76
N PHE A 280 13.38 -4.92 -7.46
CA PHE A 280 12.38 -5.57 -6.60
C PHE A 280 11.31 -4.56 -6.19
N PHE A 281 10.04 -4.96 -6.24
CA PHE A 281 8.92 -4.19 -5.75
C PHE A 281 8.27 -4.89 -4.56
N THR A 282 8.13 -4.19 -3.43
CA THR A 282 7.33 -4.63 -2.29
C THR A 282 6.08 -3.77 -2.18
N LEU A 283 4.93 -4.44 -2.21
CA LEU A 283 3.62 -3.81 -2.31
C LEU A 283 2.82 -4.14 -1.05
N ALA A 284 2.25 -3.13 -0.40
CA ALA A 284 1.29 -3.37 0.68
C ALA A 284 0.01 -4.01 0.12
N ALA A 285 -0.48 -5.09 0.75
CA ALA A 285 -1.68 -5.79 0.30
C ALA A 285 -2.97 -4.94 0.40
N GLY A 286 -2.98 -3.92 1.30
CA GLY A 286 -4.13 -3.08 1.62
C GLY A 286 -4.76 -3.44 2.98
N ASN A 287 -5.62 -2.56 3.51
CA ASN A 287 -6.12 -2.63 4.89
C ASN A 287 -7.66 -2.66 4.97
N GLU A 288 -8.34 -3.23 3.97
CA GLU A 288 -9.79 -3.21 3.82
C GLU A 288 -10.44 -4.57 4.12
N SER A 289 -9.67 -5.55 4.63
CA SER A 289 -10.14 -6.92 4.94
C SER A 289 -10.83 -7.58 3.74
N GLN A 290 -10.25 -7.45 2.55
CA GLN A 290 -10.78 -7.98 1.30
C GLN A 290 -9.68 -8.72 0.51
N HIS A 291 -10.06 -9.34 -0.62
CA HIS A 291 -9.09 -9.97 -1.50
C HIS A 291 -8.18 -8.91 -2.15
N ALA A 292 -6.85 -9.07 -2.02
CA ALA A 292 -5.86 -8.11 -2.51
C ALA A 292 -5.89 -7.90 -4.04
N ALA A 293 -6.47 -8.84 -4.79
CA ALA A 293 -6.70 -8.68 -6.24
C ALA A 293 -7.66 -7.53 -6.60
N ASN A 294 -8.38 -6.95 -5.64
CA ASN A 294 -9.25 -5.79 -5.87
C ASN A 294 -8.50 -4.45 -5.78
N VAL A 295 -7.22 -4.46 -5.37
CA VAL A 295 -6.43 -3.27 -5.05
C VAL A 295 -5.22 -3.17 -5.98
N SER A 296 -4.96 -1.98 -6.53
CA SER A 296 -3.70 -1.66 -7.22
C SER A 296 -2.82 -0.77 -6.32
N PRO A 297 -1.48 -1.01 -6.29
CA PRO A 297 -0.74 -1.97 -7.10
C PRO A 297 -0.68 -3.41 -6.51
N ALA A 298 -1.29 -3.70 -5.35
CA ALA A 298 -1.20 -4.99 -4.66
C ALA A 298 -1.48 -6.21 -5.57
N ARG A 299 -2.37 -6.08 -6.56
CA ARG A 299 -2.70 -7.13 -7.52
C ARG A 299 -1.67 -7.35 -8.64
N ALA A 300 -0.64 -6.51 -8.71
CA ALA A 300 0.39 -6.60 -9.73
C ALA A 300 1.37 -7.73 -9.41
N GLY A 301 1.04 -8.95 -9.79
CA GLY A 301 1.94 -10.09 -9.61
C GLY A 301 2.96 -10.25 -10.76
N GLY A 302 4.08 -10.89 -10.48
CA GLY A 302 5.13 -11.17 -11.47
C GLY A 302 6.51 -11.33 -10.85
N SER A 303 7.52 -11.61 -11.67
CA SER A 303 8.89 -11.70 -11.20
C SER A 303 9.35 -10.37 -10.56
N ASN A 304 10.07 -10.44 -9.45
CA ASN A 304 10.56 -9.30 -8.68
C ASN A 304 9.44 -8.43 -8.05
N ILE A 305 8.20 -8.90 -7.99
CA ILE A 305 7.09 -8.22 -7.33
C ILE A 305 6.62 -9.09 -6.17
N TYR A 306 6.46 -8.48 -5.01
CA TYR A 306 6.06 -9.16 -3.77
C TYR A 306 4.98 -8.36 -3.06
N THR A 307 3.81 -8.94 -2.93
CA THR A 307 2.68 -8.35 -2.20
C THR A 307 2.66 -8.90 -0.78
N ILE A 308 2.64 -7.99 0.20
CA ILE A 308 2.90 -8.31 1.61
C ILE A 308 1.65 -8.03 2.44
N SER A 309 1.15 -9.07 3.10
CA SER A 309 0.10 -8.98 4.13
C SER A 309 0.69 -8.64 5.50
N ALA A 310 -0.18 -8.28 6.45
CA ALA A 310 0.22 -7.87 7.77
C ALA A 310 -0.06 -8.94 8.83
N MET A 311 0.88 -9.11 9.77
CA MET A 311 0.71 -9.93 10.97
C MET A 311 1.07 -9.16 12.25
N ASP A 312 0.59 -9.68 13.40
CA ASP A 312 0.94 -9.18 14.72
C ASP A 312 2.14 -9.92 15.36
N SER A 313 2.53 -9.50 16.56
CA SER A 313 3.68 -10.06 17.29
C SER A 313 3.51 -11.52 17.77
N GLN A 314 2.36 -12.12 17.53
CA GLN A 314 2.06 -13.53 17.83
C GLN A 314 1.89 -14.35 16.54
N ASP A 315 2.36 -13.83 15.42
CA ASP A 315 2.23 -14.41 14.07
C ASP A 315 0.76 -14.66 13.67
N ARG A 316 -0.15 -13.82 14.16
CA ARG A 316 -1.55 -13.88 13.75
C ARG A 316 -1.78 -12.89 12.61
N PHE A 317 -2.52 -13.32 11.61
CA PHE A 317 -2.95 -12.47 10.52
C PHE A 317 -3.71 -11.24 11.05
N ALA A 318 -3.34 -10.04 10.61
CA ALA A 318 -3.98 -8.82 11.07
C ALA A 318 -5.39 -8.69 10.49
N SER A 319 -6.40 -8.47 11.33
CA SER A 319 -7.81 -8.45 10.92
C SER A 319 -8.16 -7.42 9.85
N PHE A 320 -7.36 -6.37 9.71
CA PHE A 320 -7.54 -5.37 8.67
C PHE A 320 -6.86 -5.74 7.34
N SER A 321 -5.87 -6.65 7.37
CA SER A 321 -5.06 -6.96 6.19
C SER A 321 -5.91 -7.55 5.07
N ASN A 322 -5.64 -7.13 3.85
CA ASN A 322 -6.10 -7.83 2.67
C ASN A 322 -5.36 -9.18 2.54
N PHE A 323 -6.00 -10.15 1.90
CA PHE A 323 -5.61 -11.55 1.79
C PHE A 323 -5.71 -12.07 0.35
N GLY A 324 -5.37 -13.33 0.14
CA GLY A 324 -5.55 -14.03 -1.13
C GLY A 324 -4.24 -14.36 -1.84
N ASN A 325 -3.97 -15.64 -2.05
CA ASN A 325 -2.74 -16.16 -2.65
C ASN A 325 -3.04 -16.88 -3.98
N PRO A 326 -2.78 -16.28 -5.16
CA PRO A 326 -2.21 -14.93 -5.36
C PRO A 326 -3.23 -13.81 -5.11
N PRO A 327 -2.83 -12.51 -4.93
CA PRO A 327 -1.51 -11.97 -5.21
C PRO A 327 -0.57 -11.88 -4.00
N VAL A 328 -1.01 -12.21 -2.77
CA VAL A 328 -0.15 -12.14 -1.59
C VAL A 328 0.94 -13.21 -1.68
N ASP A 329 2.20 -12.81 -1.41
CA ASP A 329 3.37 -13.69 -1.46
C ASP A 329 3.83 -14.11 -0.07
N CYS A 330 3.78 -13.20 0.91
CA CYS A 330 4.09 -13.48 2.31
C CYS A 330 3.49 -12.44 3.26
N ALA A 331 3.53 -12.77 4.56
CA ALA A 331 3.18 -11.87 5.63
C ALA A 331 4.43 -11.33 6.33
N ASP A 332 4.36 -10.08 6.78
CA ASP A 332 5.38 -9.46 7.60
C ASP A 332 4.77 -8.63 8.74
N PRO A 333 5.58 -8.21 9.74
CA PRO A 333 5.10 -7.41 10.88
C PRO A 333 4.41 -6.12 10.45
N GLY A 334 3.11 -5.98 10.77
CA GLY A 334 2.31 -4.84 10.38
C GLY A 334 1.46 -4.23 11.52
N VAL A 335 1.53 -4.75 12.73
CA VAL A 335 0.72 -4.27 13.86
C VAL A 335 1.61 -3.64 14.91
N SER A 336 1.28 -2.40 15.33
CA SER A 336 2.00 -1.63 16.37
C SER A 336 3.52 -1.55 16.10
N ILE A 337 3.88 -1.14 14.89
CA ILE A 337 5.27 -1.02 14.45
C ILE A 337 5.82 0.35 14.81
N PHE A 338 6.85 0.37 15.65
CA PHE A 338 7.60 1.57 16.00
C PHE A 338 8.64 1.88 14.94
N SER A 339 8.70 3.14 14.47
CA SER A 339 9.69 3.61 13.50
C SER A 339 9.85 5.14 13.55
N LEU A 340 10.65 5.67 12.64
CA LEU A 340 10.90 7.11 12.48
C LEU A 340 9.62 7.83 12.01
N TYR A 341 9.61 9.15 12.14
CA TYR A 341 8.51 9.99 11.68
C TYR A 341 9.04 11.38 11.29
N LYS A 342 8.24 12.17 10.55
CA LYS A 342 8.64 13.51 10.11
C LYS A 342 9.16 14.40 11.24
N ASN A 343 9.93 15.41 10.89
CA ASN A 343 10.54 16.41 11.79
C ASN A 343 11.48 15.77 12.83
N GLY A 344 12.25 14.76 12.44
CA GLY A 344 13.18 14.05 13.33
C GLY A 344 12.49 13.23 14.43
N GLY A 345 11.17 12.96 14.28
CA GLY A 345 10.36 12.28 15.28
C GLY A 345 10.29 10.76 15.11
N THR A 346 9.45 10.13 15.93
CA THR A 346 9.12 8.70 15.87
C THR A 346 7.61 8.49 16.00
N ALA A 347 7.09 7.38 15.50
CA ALA A 347 5.68 7.01 15.67
C ALA A 347 5.50 5.49 15.75
N THR A 348 4.33 5.05 16.21
CA THR A 348 3.87 3.66 16.13
C THR A 348 2.65 3.62 15.23
N LEU A 349 2.71 2.84 14.16
CA LEU A 349 1.65 2.69 13.17
C LEU A 349 1.29 1.21 12.99
N SER A 350 0.07 0.98 12.46
CA SER A 350 -0.41 -0.35 12.07
C SER A 350 -0.99 -0.29 10.65
N GLY A 351 -0.58 -1.24 9.81
CA GLY A 351 -1.01 -1.38 8.42
C GLY A 351 -0.14 -2.36 7.64
N THR A 352 -0.60 -2.82 6.49
CA THR A 352 0.22 -3.54 5.51
C THR A 352 1.36 -2.66 4.97
N SER A 353 1.21 -1.33 5.08
CA SER A 353 2.26 -0.35 4.79
C SER A 353 3.47 -0.48 5.71
N MET A 354 3.32 -1.05 6.90
CA MET A 354 4.43 -1.33 7.81
C MET A 354 5.01 -2.73 7.56
N ALA A 355 4.22 -3.64 7.00
CA ALA A 355 4.68 -4.97 6.63
C ALA A 355 5.60 -4.95 5.39
N ALA A 356 5.17 -4.32 4.31
CA ALA A 356 5.92 -4.25 3.04
C ALA A 356 7.38 -3.76 3.20
N PRO A 357 7.70 -2.72 4.00
CA PRO A 357 9.09 -2.28 4.16
C PRO A 357 9.99 -3.26 4.92
N HIS A 358 9.45 -4.20 5.72
CA HIS A 358 10.28 -5.28 6.28
C HIS A 358 10.83 -6.18 5.16
N ALA A 359 9.96 -6.62 4.25
CA ALA A 359 10.36 -7.36 3.05
C ALA A 359 11.34 -6.55 2.17
N ALA A 360 11.11 -5.23 2.02
CA ALA A 360 12.03 -4.36 1.26
C ALA A 360 13.44 -4.36 1.86
N GLY A 361 13.57 -4.26 3.17
CA GLY A 361 14.86 -4.33 3.86
C GLY A 361 15.54 -5.68 3.69
N ILE A 362 14.78 -6.78 3.75
CA ILE A 362 15.29 -8.14 3.49
C ILE A 362 15.83 -8.23 2.06
N MET A 363 15.06 -7.83 1.06
CA MET A 363 15.45 -7.93 -0.35
C MET A 363 16.64 -7.06 -0.70
N LEU A 364 16.73 -5.87 -0.12
CA LEU A 364 17.89 -4.98 -0.33
C LEU A 364 19.20 -5.64 0.11
N LEU A 365 19.17 -6.41 1.20
CA LEU A 365 20.33 -7.12 1.75
C LEU A 365 20.67 -8.39 0.98
N THR A 366 19.67 -9.15 0.54
CA THR A 366 19.85 -10.54 0.09
C THR A 366 19.56 -10.75 -1.39
N GLY A 367 18.86 -9.81 -2.05
CA GLY A 367 18.39 -9.98 -3.43
C GLY A 367 17.19 -10.94 -3.53
N GLY A 368 16.41 -11.12 -2.46
CA GLY A 368 15.21 -11.95 -2.40
C GLY A 368 14.71 -12.12 -0.97
N VAL A 369 13.67 -12.92 -0.78
CA VAL A 369 13.12 -13.27 0.54
C VAL A 369 13.25 -14.77 0.79
N ALA A 370 13.31 -15.14 2.07
CA ALA A 370 13.18 -16.51 2.49
C ALA A 370 11.83 -16.71 3.20
N TYR A 371 11.08 -17.71 2.76
CA TYR A 371 9.76 -18.09 3.30
C TYR A 371 9.88 -19.10 4.45
N ASN A 372 10.87 -18.98 5.30
CA ASN A 372 11.17 -19.93 6.37
C ASN A 372 10.88 -19.40 7.78
N GLY A 373 10.18 -18.28 7.87
CA GLY A 373 9.74 -17.71 9.16
C GLY A 373 8.56 -18.42 9.81
N GLY A 374 8.00 -19.46 9.19
CA GLY A 374 6.77 -20.12 9.58
C GLY A 374 5.57 -19.65 8.75
N LEU A 375 4.37 -19.90 9.25
CA LEU A 375 3.09 -19.49 8.64
C LEU A 375 2.32 -18.62 9.63
N VAL A 376 1.59 -17.64 9.10
CA VAL A 376 0.63 -16.90 9.93
C VAL A 376 -0.54 -17.77 10.35
N SER A 377 -1.14 -17.46 11.50
CA SER A 377 -2.36 -18.11 11.96
C SER A 377 -3.59 -17.23 11.73
N GLY A 378 -4.74 -17.84 11.43
CA GLY A 378 -6.00 -17.11 11.28
C GLY A 378 -6.15 -16.35 9.98
N ASP A 379 -5.45 -16.76 8.92
CA ASP A 379 -5.65 -16.24 7.57
C ASP A 379 -7.08 -16.54 7.09
N PRO A 380 -7.85 -15.51 6.65
CA PRO A 380 -9.27 -15.66 6.36
C PRO A 380 -9.58 -16.49 5.11
N ASP A 381 -8.66 -16.65 4.17
CA ASP A 381 -8.87 -17.47 2.96
C ASP A 381 -8.56 -18.96 3.17
N GLY A 382 -8.00 -19.33 4.34
CA GLY A 382 -7.66 -20.70 4.69
C GLY A 382 -6.37 -21.23 4.04
N ASN A 383 -5.58 -20.36 3.40
CA ASN A 383 -4.27 -20.66 2.83
C ASN A 383 -3.19 -19.78 3.48
N PRO A 384 -2.68 -20.16 4.69
CA PRO A 384 -1.85 -19.28 5.49
C PRO A 384 -0.62 -18.75 4.78
N ASP A 385 -0.41 -17.44 4.83
CA ASP A 385 0.75 -16.79 4.26
C ASP A 385 2.05 -17.25 4.93
N PRO A 386 3.11 -17.56 4.17
CA PRO A 386 4.43 -17.77 4.75
C PRO A 386 5.00 -16.44 5.28
N ILE A 387 5.81 -16.51 6.34
CA ILE A 387 6.44 -15.33 6.93
C ILE A 387 7.82 -15.13 6.28
N CYS A 388 8.04 -13.93 5.73
CA CYS A 388 9.29 -13.55 5.11
C CYS A 388 10.35 -13.18 6.16
N VAL A 389 11.57 -13.74 6.06
CA VAL A 389 12.66 -13.46 7.01
C VAL A 389 14.02 -13.39 6.32
N LEU A 390 15.00 -12.77 6.98
CA LEU A 390 16.42 -12.89 6.65
C LEU A 390 16.93 -14.28 7.00
N ASN A 391 17.72 -14.88 6.12
CA ASN A 391 18.47 -16.12 6.37
C ASN A 391 19.72 -15.87 7.19
#